data_42e1af4cd1bafb8d287c4914917445ba
#
_entry.id   42e1af4cd1bafb8d287c4914917445ba
#
_cell.length_a   1.000
_cell.length_b   1.000
_cell.length_c   1.000
_cell.angle_alpha   90.00
_cell.angle_beta   90.00
_cell.angle_gamma   90.00
#
_symmetry.space_group_name_H-M   'P 1'
#
loop_
_entity.id
_entity.type
_entity.pdbx_description
1 polymer ?
#
loop_
_entity_poly.entity_id
_entity_poly.type
_entity_poly.pdbx_seq_one_letter_code
_entity_poly.pdbx_strand_id
1 'polypeptide(L)'
;MKPSSALKAVISMDDGLLMRGAFYVLLAAAAAFLVIDLREISTAEAARPALDVMPNLPTFLPATTAPGAPGSPPVQPSSPEEVLRKPMTFNLVSGGVLRAEGTIDPGAADRFASEVEARGEYIKLVSLNSPGGSVDDAIAMSKLIRERNIATKVAEKALCASSCPIIFAGGVARSAEKDAVVGVHQVFNGSIERPSPEQAMSSAQATTARVARHLDEMDIGAGLWIHALETPPNQLYYLTPAEMSKYRLTTDGTHVAVPSAG
;
A
#
# COMPACT_ATOMS: atom_id res chain seq x y z
N MET A 1 65.45 -29.41 6.08
CA MET A 1 65.05 -28.02 6.20
C MET A 1 65.26 -27.57 7.65
N LYS A 2 66.17 -26.62 7.91
CA LYS A 2 66.40 -26.09 9.26
C LYS A 2 65.18 -25.15 9.62
N PRO A 3 64.57 -25.33 10.80
CA PRO A 3 63.48 -24.44 11.22
C PRO A 3 64.00 -23.00 11.32
N SER A 4 63.19 -22.03 10.88
CA SER A 4 63.55 -20.61 10.92
C SER A 4 63.76 -20.15 12.35
N SER A 5 64.63 -19.16 12.57
CA SER A 5 64.97 -18.61 13.90
C SER A 5 63.72 -18.13 14.69
N ALA A 6 62.69 -17.66 13.97
CA ALA A 6 61.40 -17.26 14.56
C ALA A 6 60.64 -18.44 15.19
N LEU A 7 60.66 -19.64 14.55
CA LEU A 7 60.00 -20.82 15.10
C LEU A 7 60.66 -21.34 16.36
N LYS A 8 62.00 -21.23 16.44
CA LYS A 8 62.77 -21.60 17.68
C LYS A 8 62.52 -20.66 18.82
N ALA A 9 62.32 -19.36 18.57
CA ALA A 9 62.02 -18.37 19.61
C ALA A 9 60.62 -18.60 20.21
N VAL A 10 59.64 -19.01 19.40
CA VAL A 10 58.30 -19.33 19.89
C VAL A 10 58.28 -20.60 20.77
N ILE A 11 59.05 -21.62 20.42
CA ILE A 11 59.13 -22.90 21.17
C ILE A 11 59.87 -22.75 22.54
N SER A 12 60.66 -21.70 22.70
CA SER A 12 61.38 -21.42 23.93
C SER A 12 60.69 -20.40 24.87
N MET A 13 59.52 -19.92 24.49
CA MET A 13 58.75 -19.00 25.35
C MET A 13 57.99 -19.78 26.42
N ASP A 14 57.87 -19.19 27.62
CA ASP A 14 57.06 -19.70 28.71
C ASP A 14 55.59 -19.84 28.22
N ASP A 15 55.01 -21.03 28.40
CA ASP A 15 53.62 -21.33 27.99
C ASP A 15 52.62 -20.31 28.53
N GLY A 16 52.85 -19.76 29.70
CA GLY A 16 52.02 -18.71 30.29
C GLY A 16 52.08 -17.40 29.51
N LEU A 17 53.20 -17.04 28.93
CA LEU A 17 53.38 -15.82 28.14
C LEU A 17 52.71 -15.97 26.75
N LEU A 18 52.84 -17.16 26.14
CA LEU A 18 52.19 -17.50 24.86
C LEU A 18 50.65 -17.48 24.96
N MET A 19 50.11 -18.10 26.03
CA MET A 19 48.66 -18.12 26.25
C MET A 19 48.12 -16.73 26.52
N ARG A 20 48.80 -15.88 27.29
CA ARG A 20 48.41 -14.48 27.50
C ARG A 20 48.48 -13.67 26.22
N GLY A 21 49.51 -13.85 25.40
CA GLY A 21 49.65 -13.19 24.11
C GLY A 21 48.51 -13.57 23.15
N ALA A 22 48.24 -14.87 23.02
CA ALA A 22 47.15 -15.38 22.22
C ALA A 22 45.78 -14.85 22.68
N PHE A 23 45.56 -14.81 24.00
CA PHE A 23 44.32 -14.26 24.57
C PHE A 23 44.12 -12.79 24.23
N TYR A 24 45.13 -11.95 24.36
CA TYR A 24 45.00 -10.51 24.03
C TYR A 24 44.87 -10.27 22.54
N VAL A 25 45.48 -11.07 21.68
CA VAL A 25 45.30 -10.99 20.22
C VAL A 25 43.87 -11.34 19.85
N LEU A 26 43.31 -12.42 20.40
CA LEU A 26 41.91 -12.80 20.16
C LEU A 26 40.94 -11.76 20.70
N LEU A 27 41.22 -11.19 21.89
CA LEU A 27 40.39 -10.13 22.48
C LEU A 27 40.41 -8.88 21.59
N ALA A 28 41.56 -8.48 21.08
CA ALA A 28 41.69 -7.34 20.15
C ALA A 28 40.99 -7.59 18.82
N ALA A 29 41.07 -8.80 18.29
CA ALA A 29 40.35 -9.19 17.08
C ALA A 29 38.86 -9.16 17.30
N ALA A 30 38.34 -9.69 18.41
CA ALA A 30 36.92 -9.63 18.74
C ALA A 30 36.42 -8.19 18.92
N ALA A 31 37.19 -7.33 19.59
CA ALA A 31 36.87 -5.92 19.73
C ALA A 31 36.86 -5.19 18.38
N ALA A 32 37.81 -5.49 17.48
CA ALA A 32 37.83 -4.93 16.12
C ALA A 32 36.58 -5.36 15.28
N PHE A 33 36.20 -6.62 15.36
CA PHE A 33 34.99 -7.12 14.73
C PHE A 33 33.74 -6.40 15.22
N LEU A 34 33.59 -6.26 16.55
CA LEU A 34 32.47 -5.53 17.13
C LEU A 34 32.41 -4.06 16.70
N VAL A 35 33.54 -3.40 16.56
CA VAL A 35 33.62 -2.02 16.08
C VAL A 35 33.23 -1.94 14.57
N ILE A 36 33.65 -2.91 13.76
CA ILE A 36 33.28 -2.98 12.34
C ILE A 36 31.78 -3.21 12.20
N ASP A 37 31.24 -4.20 12.89
CA ASP A 37 29.79 -4.50 12.90
C ASP A 37 28.96 -3.30 13.37
N LEU A 38 29.38 -2.63 14.42
CA LEU A 38 28.71 -1.43 14.94
C LEU A 38 28.74 -0.29 13.91
N ARG A 39 29.86 -0.11 13.21
CA ARG A 39 29.96 0.87 12.12
C ARG A 39 29.09 0.51 10.94
N GLU A 40 29.03 -0.77 10.56
CA GLU A 40 28.20 -1.24 9.46
C GLU A 40 26.70 -1.06 9.75
N ILE A 41 26.27 -1.37 10.97
CA ILE A 41 24.90 -1.10 11.45
C ILE A 41 24.61 0.40 11.46
N SER A 42 25.52 1.23 11.97
CA SER A 42 25.31 2.69 12.01
C SER A 42 25.32 3.34 10.63
N THR A 43 26.13 2.84 9.67
CA THR A 43 26.12 3.33 8.29
C THR A 43 24.93 2.80 7.51
N ALA A 44 24.43 1.60 7.78
CA ALA A 44 23.20 1.06 7.21
C ALA A 44 21.96 1.85 7.72
N GLU A 45 21.97 2.29 8.96
CA GLU A 45 20.94 3.21 9.48
C GLU A 45 21.00 4.61 8.86
N ALA A 46 22.21 5.14 8.62
CA ALA A 46 22.41 6.42 7.95
C ALA A 46 22.14 6.37 6.43
N ALA A 47 22.29 5.19 5.80
CA ALA A 47 22.00 4.97 4.39
C ALA A 47 20.53 4.58 4.11
N ARG A 48 19.70 4.41 5.15
CA ARG A 48 18.25 4.38 4.94
C ARG A 48 17.89 5.72 4.33
N PRO A 49 17.30 5.76 3.10
CA PRO A 49 16.73 7.01 2.63
C PRO A 49 15.82 7.47 3.75
N ALA A 50 16.06 8.66 4.25
CA ALA A 50 15.14 9.34 5.14
C ALA A 50 13.82 9.35 4.35
N LEU A 51 12.94 8.41 4.68
CA LEU A 51 11.54 8.64 4.46
C LEU A 51 11.29 9.87 5.32
N ASP A 52 11.29 11.02 4.68
CA ASP A 52 10.84 12.27 5.28
C ASP A 52 9.38 12.03 5.66
N VAL A 53 9.22 11.34 6.78
CA VAL A 53 7.96 11.23 7.47
C VAL A 53 7.76 12.59 8.10
N MET A 54 7.19 13.49 7.32
CA MET A 54 6.57 14.69 7.89
C MET A 54 5.55 14.19 8.92
N PRO A 55 5.70 14.59 10.21
CA PRO A 55 5.02 13.92 11.31
C PRO A 55 3.50 14.10 11.35
N ASN A 56 2.84 14.64 10.35
CA ASN A 56 1.41 14.91 10.38
C ASN A 56 0.67 14.83 9.03
N LEU A 57 1.27 14.27 7.99
CA LEU A 57 0.49 13.97 6.78
C LEU A 57 0.51 12.45 6.55
N PRO A 58 -0.67 11.82 6.45
CA PRO A 58 -0.73 10.51 5.83
C PRO A 58 -0.10 10.65 4.45
N THR A 59 0.89 9.83 4.14
CA THR A 59 1.57 9.81 2.84
C THR A 59 0.60 9.22 1.80
N PHE A 60 -0.29 10.09 1.30
CA PHE A 60 -1.33 9.71 0.39
C PHE A 60 -0.95 10.07 -1.00
N LEU A 61 -0.47 9.47 -1.79
CA LEU A 61 0.00 9.63 -3.15
C LEU A 61 1.50 9.92 -3.21
N PRO A 62 2.21 9.10 -3.97
CA PRO A 62 3.48 9.51 -4.51
C PRO A 62 3.26 10.88 -5.16
N ALA A 63 4.15 11.83 -4.92
CA ALA A 63 4.10 13.12 -5.56
C ALA A 63 3.74 12.92 -7.03
N THR A 64 2.67 13.57 -7.49
CA THR A 64 2.23 13.47 -8.87
C THR A 64 3.37 13.96 -9.74
N THR A 65 4.17 13.02 -10.23
CA THR A 65 5.21 13.32 -11.21
C THR A 65 4.52 13.87 -12.45
N ALA A 66 5.19 14.78 -13.15
CA ALA A 66 4.64 15.42 -14.34
C ALA A 66 4.05 14.39 -15.32
N PRO A 67 2.94 14.67 -16.01
CA PRO A 67 2.34 13.75 -16.95
C PRO A 67 3.37 13.19 -17.92
N GLY A 68 3.44 11.84 -18.02
CA GLY A 68 4.38 11.15 -18.91
C GLY A 68 5.67 10.65 -18.24
N ALA A 69 5.93 10.94 -16.96
CA ALA A 69 7.03 10.29 -16.24
C ALA A 69 6.64 8.86 -15.82
N PRO A 70 7.59 7.91 -15.68
CA PRO A 70 7.29 6.58 -15.15
C PRO A 70 6.59 6.67 -13.78
N GLY A 71 5.43 6.00 -13.64
CA GLY A 71 4.61 6.04 -12.42
C GLY A 71 3.69 7.26 -12.28
N SER A 72 3.59 8.12 -13.30
CA SER A 72 2.60 9.21 -13.34
C SER A 72 1.24 8.69 -13.74
N PRO A 73 0.14 9.31 -13.24
CA PRO A 73 -1.18 8.98 -13.72
C PRO A 73 -1.31 9.28 -15.23
N PRO A 74 -2.01 8.42 -15.98
CA PRO A 74 -2.18 8.62 -17.42
C PRO A 74 -2.95 9.91 -17.74
N VAL A 75 -3.76 10.36 -16.80
CA VAL A 75 -4.56 11.60 -16.88
C VAL A 75 -4.53 12.28 -15.51
N GLN A 76 -4.47 13.61 -15.49
CA GLN A 76 -4.55 14.34 -14.25
C GLN A 76 -5.95 14.21 -13.62
N PRO A 77 -6.06 13.80 -12.35
CA PRO A 77 -7.33 13.72 -11.65
C PRO A 77 -8.10 15.05 -11.66
N SER A 78 -9.42 14.99 -11.76
CA SER A 78 -10.28 16.18 -11.83
C SER A 78 -10.37 16.93 -10.50
N SER A 79 -10.25 16.21 -9.37
CA SER A 79 -10.31 16.82 -8.06
C SER A 79 -8.91 17.25 -7.58
N PRO A 80 -8.78 18.46 -6.99
CA PRO A 80 -7.54 18.90 -6.40
C PRO A 80 -7.07 17.96 -5.28
N GLU A 81 -5.77 17.81 -5.12
CA GLU A 81 -5.17 16.96 -4.08
C GLU A 81 -5.66 17.34 -2.66
N GLU A 82 -5.87 18.62 -2.40
CA GLU A 82 -6.39 19.13 -1.14
C GLU A 82 -7.78 18.60 -0.79
N VAL A 83 -8.62 18.35 -1.79
CA VAL A 83 -9.95 17.75 -1.61
C VAL A 83 -9.80 16.25 -1.33
N LEU A 84 -8.95 15.58 -2.08
CA LEU A 84 -8.71 14.14 -1.93
C LEU A 84 -8.03 13.77 -0.60
N ARG A 85 -7.30 14.70 0.01
CA ARG A 85 -6.66 14.50 1.33
C ARG A 85 -7.62 14.63 2.52
N LYS A 86 -8.80 15.21 2.33
CA LYS A 86 -9.81 15.32 3.40
C LYS A 86 -10.40 13.95 3.71
N PRO A 87 -10.94 13.75 4.94
CA PRO A 87 -11.71 12.57 5.27
C PRO A 87 -12.81 12.30 4.25
N MET A 88 -13.04 11.02 3.93
CA MET A 88 -14.04 10.63 2.93
C MET A 88 -15.43 11.12 3.31
N THR A 89 -16.07 11.77 2.37
CA THR A 89 -17.45 12.24 2.48
C THR A 89 -18.37 11.49 1.54
N PHE A 90 -19.64 11.39 1.92
CA PHE A 90 -20.66 10.69 1.19
C PHE A 90 -21.81 11.63 0.84
N ASN A 91 -22.08 11.84 -0.45
CA ASN A 91 -23.11 12.74 -0.92
C ASN A 91 -24.04 12.02 -1.91
N LEU A 92 -25.28 11.77 -1.50
CA LEU A 92 -26.29 11.20 -2.37
C LEU A 92 -26.81 12.29 -3.33
N VAL A 93 -26.66 12.03 -4.63
CA VAL A 93 -27.13 12.91 -5.70
C VAL A 93 -28.26 12.25 -6.49
N SER A 94 -28.87 12.99 -7.42
CA SER A 94 -29.94 12.49 -8.27
C SER A 94 -29.56 11.20 -9.00
N GLY A 95 -30.54 10.35 -9.28
CA GLY A 95 -30.32 9.06 -9.93
C GLY A 95 -29.81 7.94 -9.01
N GLY A 96 -29.78 8.15 -7.69
CA GLY A 96 -29.33 7.14 -6.72
C GLY A 96 -27.83 6.93 -6.69
N VAL A 97 -27.05 7.95 -7.04
CA VAL A 97 -25.59 7.90 -7.02
C VAL A 97 -25.08 8.47 -5.68
N LEU A 98 -24.44 7.64 -4.90
CA LEU A 98 -23.70 8.07 -3.71
C LEU A 98 -22.25 8.37 -4.10
N ARG A 99 -21.87 9.65 -4.05
CA ARG A 99 -20.48 10.06 -4.29
C ARG A 99 -19.67 9.85 -3.02
N ALA A 100 -18.61 9.07 -3.12
CA ALA A 100 -17.63 8.82 -2.07
C ALA A 100 -16.31 9.50 -2.49
N GLU A 101 -16.01 10.64 -1.88
CA GLU A 101 -14.86 11.47 -2.24
C GLU A 101 -13.97 11.78 -1.04
N GLY A 102 -12.66 11.60 -1.21
CA GLY A 102 -11.65 11.86 -0.18
C GLY A 102 -10.90 10.61 0.27
N THR A 103 -10.09 10.78 1.30
CA THR A 103 -9.31 9.72 1.92
C THR A 103 -10.20 8.74 2.66
N ILE A 104 -9.93 7.44 2.53
CA ILE A 104 -10.55 6.40 3.36
C ILE A 104 -9.91 6.47 4.75
N ASP A 105 -10.34 7.41 5.57
CA ASP A 105 -9.86 7.59 6.93
C ASP A 105 -10.46 6.54 7.89
N PRO A 106 -9.84 6.28 9.04
CA PRO A 106 -10.44 5.41 10.05
C PRO A 106 -11.84 5.85 10.45
N GLY A 107 -12.83 4.95 10.37
CA GLY A 107 -14.24 5.24 10.59
C GLY A 107 -15.02 5.66 9.33
N ALA A 108 -14.40 5.65 8.15
CA ALA A 108 -15.11 5.87 6.88
C ALA A 108 -16.18 4.80 6.64
N ALA A 109 -15.91 3.55 7.03
CA ALA A 109 -16.88 2.45 6.89
C ALA A 109 -18.14 2.66 7.75
N ASP A 110 -17.98 3.17 8.96
CA ASP A 110 -19.13 3.44 9.86
C ASP A 110 -20.02 4.56 9.30
N ARG A 111 -19.39 5.62 8.76
CA ARG A 111 -20.11 6.71 8.10
C ARG A 111 -20.83 6.22 6.84
N PHE A 112 -20.18 5.38 6.05
CA PHE A 112 -20.78 4.76 4.87
C PHE A 112 -21.96 3.86 5.26
N ALA A 113 -21.82 3.04 6.30
CA ALA A 113 -22.89 2.18 6.81
C ALA A 113 -24.09 3.01 7.27
N SER A 114 -23.87 4.13 7.95
CA SER A 114 -24.93 5.05 8.37
C SER A 114 -25.68 5.65 7.17
N GLU A 115 -24.98 6.03 6.09
CA GLU A 115 -25.62 6.50 4.86
C GLU A 115 -26.45 5.40 4.19
N VAL A 116 -25.92 4.17 4.14
CA VAL A 116 -26.64 3.03 3.56
C VAL A 116 -27.86 2.65 4.39
N GLU A 117 -27.78 2.72 5.71
CA GLU A 117 -28.90 2.46 6.60
C GLU A 117 -29.99 3.51 6.44
N ALA A 118 -29.61 4.79 6.38
CA ALA A 118 -30.58 5.89 6.28
C ALA A 118 -31.22 6.00 4.90
N ARG A 119 -30.55 5.61 3.82
CA ARG A 119 -30.94 5.91 2.44
C ARG A 119 -30.74 4.75 1.46
N GLY A 120 -30.47 3.53 1.96
CA GLY A 120 -30.06 2.39 1.14
C GLY A 120 -31.01 2.05 -0.01
N GLU A 121 -32.31 2.24 0.17
CA GLU A 121 -33.32 2.01 -0.87
C GLU A 121 -33.11 2.90 -2.11
N TYR A 122 -32.51 4.06 -1.93
CA TYR A 122 -32.24 5.02 -2.99
C TYR A 122 -30.85 4.88 -3.60
N ILE A 123 -29.89 4.23 -2.89
CA ILE A 123 -28.51 4.08 -3.36
C ILE A 123 -28.42 2.92 -4.33
N LYS A 124 -28.17 3.22 -5.60
CA LYS A 124 -27.99 2.23 -6.67
C LYS A 124 -26.55 2.08 -7.10
N LEU A 125 -25.75 3.12 -6.91
CA LEU A 125 -24.40 3.23 -7.41
C LEU A 125 -23.52 4.03 -6.43
N VAL A 126 -22.34 3.54 -6.12
CA VAL A 126 -21.29 4.30 -5.43
C VAL A 126 -20.27 4.78 -6.45
N SER A 127 -20.13 6.10 -6.58
CA SER A 127 -19.11 6.74 -7.42
C SER A 127 -17.91 7.11 -6.58
N LEU A 128 -16.75 6.53 -6.91
CA LEU A 128 -15.52 6.60 -6.13
C LEU A 128 -14.59 7.67 -6.69
N ASN A 129 -14.02 8.49 -5.80
CA ASN A 129 -12.94 9.42 -6.08
C ASN A 129 -12.04 9.54 -4.84
N SER A 130 -11.03 8.67 -4.74
CA SER A 130 -10.25 8.50 -3.50
C SER A 130 -8.80 8.13 -3.78
N PRO A 131 -7.85 8.69 -3.03
CA PRO A 131 -6.45 8.30 -3.05
C PRO A 131 -6.19 6.98 -2.29
N GLY A 132 -7.20 6.43 -1.62
CA GLY A 132 -7.06 5.29 -0.73
C GLY A 132 -7.03 5.67 0.74
N GLY A 133 -6.44 4.81 1.58
CA GLY A 133 -6.33 4.99 3.04
C GLY A 133 -6.47 3.67 3.79
N SER A 134 -7.34 3.62 4.80
CA SER A 134 -7.58 2.46 5.65
C SER A 134 -8.04 1.25 4.84
N VAL A 135 -7.26 0.17 4.90
CA VAL A 135 -7.60 -1.12 4.25
C VAL A 135 -8.80 -1.76 4.94
N ASP A 136 -8.90 -1.64 6.26
CA ASP A 136 -9.98 -2.27 7.02
C ASP A 136 -11.33 -1.63 6.70
N ASP A 137 -11.38 -0.30 6.63
CA ASP A 137 -12.56 0.43 6.19
C ASP A 137 -12.92 0.12 4.74
N ALA A 138 -11.93 0.04 3.85
CA ALA A 138 -12.15 -0.32 2.45
C ALA A 138 -12.78 -1.71 2.29
N ILE A 139 -12.30 -2.71 3.03
CA ILE A 139 -12.86 -4.06 3.03
C ILE A 139 -14.29 -4.06 3.58
N ALA A 140 -14.54 -3.34 4.69
CA ALA A 140 -15.87 -3.26 5.29
C ALA A 140 -16.88 -2.60 4.33
N MET A 141 -16.51 -1.47 3.72
CA MET A 141 -17.34 -0.81 2.70
C MET A 141 -17.60 -1.71 1.50
N SER A 142 -16.60 -2.40 0.99
CA SER A 142 -16.70 -3.33 -0.13
C SER A 142 -17.70 -4.47 0.15
N LYS A 143 -17.64 -5.06 1.34
CA LYS A 143 -18.59 -6.11 1.78
C LYS A 143 -20.02 -5.58 1.81
N LEU A 144 -20.23 -4.43 2.44
CA LEU A 144 -21.56 -3.82 2.52
C LEU A 144 -22.13 -3.47 1.14
N ILE A 145 -21.31 -2.95 0.22
CA ILE A 145 -21.69 -2.70 -1.18
C ILE A 145 -22.17 -4.01 -1.83
N ARG A 146 -21.42 -5.09 -1.68
CA ARG A 146 -21.77 -6.40 -2.24
C ARG A 146 -23.07 -6.95 -1.62
N GLU A 147 -23.21 -6.90 -0.31
CA GLU A 147 -24.38 -7.38 0.44
C GLU A 147 -25.66 -6.63 0.03
N ARG A 148 -25.55 -5.34 -0.26
CA ARG A 148 -26.67 -4.49 -0.68
C ARG A 148 -26.90 -4.48 -2.16
N ASN A 149 -26.18 -5.28 -2.95
CA ASN A 149 -26.27 -5.35 -4.41
C ASN A 149 -26.10 -3.98 -5.09
N ILE A 150 -25.21 -3.13 -4.56
CA ILE A 150 -24.94 -1.80 -5.09
C ILE A 150 -23.86 -1.91 -6.18
N ALA A 151 -23.99 -1.13 -7.25
CA ALA A 151 -22.96 -0.99 -8.27
C ALA A 151 -21.86 -0.02 -7.82
N THR A 152 -20.67 -0.11 -8.43
CA THR A 152 -19.57 0.84 -8.20
C THR A 152 -19.07 1.43 -9.52
N LYS A 153 -18.61 2.67 -9.46
CA LYS A 153 -18.06 3.36 -10.62
C LYS A 153 -16.86 4.23 -10.25
N VAL A 154 -15.88 4.28 -11.15
CA VAL A 154 -14.87 5.34 -11.18
C VAL A 154 -15.20 6.23 -12.36
N ALA A 155 -15.60 7.48 -12.08
CA ALA A 155 -16.04 8.42 -13.09
C ALA A 155 -14.87 8.93 -13.94
N GLU A 156 -15.16 9.64 -15.01
CA GLU A 156 -14.15 10.26 -15.86
C GLU A 156 -13.22 11.17 -15.03
N LYS A 157 -11.92 10.95 -15.18
CA LYS A 157 -10.85 11.65 -14.45
C LYS A 157 -10.96 11.56 -12.91
N ALA A 158 -11.79 10.67 -12.37
CA ALA A 158 -11.77 10.37 -10.96
C ALA A 158 -10.59 9.44 -10.63
N LEU A 159 -10.06 9.60 -9.44
CA LEU A 159 -8.98 8.78 -8.91
C LEU A 159 -9.54 7.65 -8.05
N CYS A 160 -9.07 6.43 -8.26
CA CYS A 160 -9.28 5.33 -7.34
C CYS A 160 -7.96 4.60 -7.13
N ALA A 161 -7.19 4.99 -6.09
CA ALA A 161 -5.84 4.51 -5.86
C ALA A 161 -5.69 3.78 -4.52
N SER A 162 -4.62 2.98 -4.39
CA SER A 162 -4.22 2.30 -3.16
C SER A 162 -5.29 1.31 -2.66
N SER A 163 -5.97 1.59 -1.54
CA SER A 163 -7.07 0.76 -1.01
C SER A 163 -8.44 1.04 -1.67
N CYS A 164 -8.59 2.10 -2.48
CA CYS A 164 -9.84 2.40 -3.18
C CYS A 164 -10.30 1.28 -4.14
N PRO A 165 -9.43 0.61 -4.93
CA PRO A 165 -9.81 -0.54 -5.75
C PRO A 165 -10.45 -1.69 -4.96
N ILE A 166 -10.20 -1.79 -3.65
CA ILE A 166 -10.85 -2.77 -2.77
C ILE A 166 -12.34 -2.45 -2.63
N ILE A 167 -12.69 -1.16 -2.42
CA ILE A 167 -14.10 -0.71 -2.39
C ILE A 167 -14.75 -0.94 -3.76
N PHE A 168 -14.03 -0.57 -4.83
CA PHE A 168 -14.51 -0.73 -6.21
C PHE A 168 -14.86 -2.19 -6.53
N ALA A 169 -14.06 -3.15 -6.06
CA ALA A 169 -14.28 -4.59 -6.23
C ALA A 169 -15.60 -5.08 -5.59
N GLY A 170 -16.11 -4.38 -4.58
CA GLY A 170 -17.38 -4.74 -3.91
C GLY A 170 -18.61 -4.63 -4.80
N GLY A 171 -18.59 -3.79 -5.83
CA GLY A 171 -19.73 -3.62 -6.71
C GLY A 171 -20.18 -4.89 -7.41
N VAL A 172 -21.50 -5.10 -7.50
CA VAL A 172 -22.07 -6.20 -8.31
C VAL A 172 -21.92 -5.92 -9.80
N ALA A 173 -22.02 -4.65 -10.20
CA ALA A 173 -21.63 -4.14 -11.51
C ALA A 173 -20.56 -3.07 -11.28
N ARG A 174 -19.46 -3.14 -12.02
CA ARG A 174 -18.28 -2.30 -11.84
C ARG A 174 -17.90 -1.65 -13.16
N SER A 175 -17.86 -0.32 -13.20
CA SER A 175 -17.49 0.42 -14.40
C SER A 175 -16.42 1.48 -14.12
N ALA A 176 -15.47 1.59 -15.03
CA ALA A 176 -14.51 2.69 -15.07
C ALA A 176 -14.76 3.46 -16.36
N GLU A 177 -15.05 4.77 -16.25
CA GLU A 177 -15.28 5.61 -17.41
C GLU A 177 -13.98 5.89 -18.16
N LYS A 178 -14.09 6.45 -19.34
CA LYS A 178 -12.92 6.90 -20.10
C LYS A 178 -12.11 7.86 -19.24
N ASP A 179 -10.79 7.68 -19.25
CA ASP A 179 -9.84 8.49 -18.46
C ASP A 179 -10.00 8.36 -16.92
N ALA A 180 -10.73 7.37 -16.44
CA ALA A 180 -10.71 6.99 -15.02
C ALA A 180 -9.29 6.52 -14.62
N VAL A 181 -8.82 6.98 -13.47
CA VAL A 181 -7.47 6.70 -12.97
C VAL A 181 -7.54 5.66 -11.86
N VAL A 182 -7.17 4.42 -12.15
CA VAL A 182 -7.15 3.33 -11.16
C VAL A 182 -5.73 2.89 -10.93
N GLY A 183 -5.26 2.93 -9.68
CA GLY A 183 -3.87 2.63 -9.34
C GLY A 183 -3.71 1.77 -8.08
N VAL A 184 -2.71 0.90 -8.10
CA VAL A 184 -2.41 -0.03 -7.00
C VAL A 184 -0.94 0.03 -6.59
N HIS A 185 -0.65 -0.30 -5.34
CA HIS A 185 0.68 -0.48 -4.78
C HIS A 185 0.67 -1.37 -3.54
N GLN A 186 1.86 -1.67 -3.00
CA GLN A 186 2.01 -2.46 -1.78
C GLN A 186 1.28 -1.82 -0.60
N VAL A 187 0.69 -2.66 0.25
CA VAL A 187 0.18 -2.24 1.55
C VAL A 187 1.35 -1.84 2.44
N PHE A 188 1.24 -0.70 3.09
CA PHE A 188 2.21 -0.24 4.07
C PHE A 188 1.53 0.22 5.35
N ASN A 189 2.27 0.17 6.45
CA ASN A 189 1.77 0.66 7.72
C ASN A 189 2.04 2.16 7.82
N GLY A 190 0.99 2.97 7.80
CA GLY A 190 1.03 4.42 8.01
C GLY A 190 0.98 4.85 9.48
N SER A 191 1.06 3.93 10.45
CA SER A 191 1.00 4.29 11.87
C SER A 191 2.28 4.97 12.34
N ILE A 192 2.15 5.85 13.34
CA ILE A 192 3.26 6.54 14.00
C ILE A 192 4.09 5.57 14.85
N GLU A 193 3.50 4.47 15.29
CA GLU A 193 4.19 3.42 16.00
C GLU A 193 5.18 2.70 15.08
N ARG A 194 6.42 2.59 15.53
CA ARG A 194 7.48 1.86 14.82
C ARG A 194 7.57 0.44 15.37
N PRO A 195 6.86 -0.54 14.80
CA PRO A 195 7.01 -1.94 15.20
C PRO A 195 8.42 -2.44 14.87
N SER A 196 8.83 -3.55 15.50
CA SER A 196 10.07 -4.20 15.07
C SER A 196 9.98 -4.62 13.59
N PRO A 197 11.12 -4.77 12.90
CA PRO A 197 11.12 -5.23 11.50
C PRO A 197 10.33 -6.52 11.28
N GLU A 198 10.43 -7.47 12.22
CA GLU A 198 9.70 -8.75 12.18
C GLU A 198 8.20 -8.55 12.33
N GLN A 199 7.78 -7.67 13.27
CA GLN A 199 6.38 -7.33 13.47
C GLN A 199 5.81 -6.58 12.26
N ALA A 200 6.56 -5.65 11.68
CA ALA A 200 6.18 -4.91 10.49
C ALA A 200 5.95 -5.86 9.30
N MET A 201 6.89 -6.79 9.08
CA MET A 201 6.80 -7.80 8.02
C MET A 201 5.61 -8.73 8.25
N SER A 202 5.43 -9.25 9.45
CA SER A 202 4.32 -10.14 9.81
C SER A 202 2.96 -9.44 9.60
N SER A 203 2.85 -8.19 10.04
CA SER A 203 1.64 -7.39 9.86
C SER A 203 1.33 -7.12 8.38
N ALA A 204 2.35 -6.77 7.59
CA ALA A 204 2.20 -6.55 6.16
C ALA A 204 1.73 -7.83 5.43
N GLN A 205 2.32 -8.99 5.76
CA GLN A 205 1.92 -10.28 5.19
C GLN A 205 0.48 -10.65 5.60
N ALA A 206 0.09 -10.44 6.85
CA ALA A 206 -1.26 -10.70 7.32
C ALA A 206 -2.29 -9.80 6.62
N THR A 207 -2.00 -8.52 6.46
CA THR A 207 -2.87 -7.59 5.72
C THR A 207 -2.95 -7.96 4.24
N THR A 208 -1.82 -8.29 3.63
CA THR A 208 -1.73 -8.81 2.25
C THR A 208 -2.65 -10.02 2.05
N ALA A 209 -2.61 -11.00 2.96
CA ALA A 209 -3.45 -12.19 2.88
C ALA A 209 -4.94 -11.86 3.02
N ARG A 210 -5.30 -10.89 3.88
CA ARG A 210 -6.70 -10.44 4.02
C ARG A 210 -7.22 -9.79 2.74
N VAL A 211 -6.43 -8.89 2.15
CA VAL A 211 -6.80 -8.23 0.89
C VAL A 211 -6.91 -9.24 -0.24
N ALA A 212 -5.94 -10.13 -0.38
CA ALA A 212 -5.95 -11.15 -1.43
C ALA A 212 -7.21 -12.05 -1.33
N ARG A 213 -7.54 -12.51 -0.12
CA ARG A 213 -8.76 -13.31 0.13
C ARG A 213 -10.02 -12.51 -0.20
N HIS A 214 -10.09 -11.26 0.22
CA HIS A 214 -11.24 -10.41 -0.05
C HIS A 214 -11.43 -10.17 -1.56
N LEU A 215 -10.36 -9.94 -2.29
CA LEU A 215 -10.43 -9.77 -3.75
C LEU A 215 -10.86 -11.06 -4.46
N ASP A 216 -10.40 -12.21 -3.97
CA ASP A 216 -10.85 -13.53 -4.45
C ASP A 216 -12.35 -13.75 -4.19
N GLU A 217 -12.84 -13.41 -3.00
CA GLU A 217 -14.28 -13.41 -2.66
C GLU A 217 -15.11 -12.50 -3.59
N MET A 218 -14.51 -11.42 -4.10
CA MET A 218 -15.12 -10.48 -5.05
C MET A 218 -14.94 -10.90 -6.52
N ASP A 219 -14.37 -12.07 -6.79
CA ASP A 219 -14.07 -12.60 -8.12
C ASP A 219 -13.10 -11.73 -8.93
N ILE A 220 -12.13 -11.12 -8.26
CA ILE A 220 -11.07 -10.33 -8.89
C ILE A 220 -9.88 -11.22 -9.22
N GLY A 221 -9.39 -11.16 -10.45
CA GLY A 221 -8.24 -11.92 -10.91
C GLY A 221 -6.96 -11.56 -10.16
N ALA A 222 -6.15 -12.56 -9.79
CA ALA A 222 -4.93 -12.41 -9.00
C ALA A 222 -3.90 -11.44 -9.62
N GLY A 223 -3.93 -11.22 -10.93
CA GLY A 223 -3.02 -10.31 -11.62
C GLY A 223 -3.08 -8.87 -11.11
N LEU A 224 -4.25 -8.39 -10.69
CA LEU A 224 -4.38 -7.08 -10.06
C LEU A 224 -3.53 -7.00 -8.79
N TRP A 225 -3.62 -8.03 -7.95
CA TRP A 225 -2.90 -8.07 -6.69
C TRP A 225 -1.39 -8.28 -6.87
N ILE A 226 -0.98 -9.00 -7.92
CA ILE A 226 0.42 -9.15 -8.27
C ILE A 226 1.02 -7.78 -8.60
N HIS A 227 0.39 -6.96 -9.43
CA HIS A 227 0.84 -5.59 -9.70
C HIS A 227 0.95 -4.75 -8.42
N ALA A 228 0.00 -4.90 -7.49
CA ALA A 228 0.09 -4.21 -6.21
C ALA A 228 1.33 -4.66 -5.41
N LEU A 229 1.62 -5.96 -5.35
CA LEU A 229 2.77 -6.51 -4.62
C LEU A 229 4.12 -6.14 -5.24
N GLU A 230 4.17 -5.96 -6.55
CA GLU A 230 5.39 -5.58 -7.29
C GLU A 230 5.69 -4.08 -7.22
N THR A 231 4.69 -3.26 -6.85
CA THR A 231 4.81 -1.80 -6.88
C THR A 231 5.12 -1.26 -5.47
N PRO A 232 6.29 -0.62 -5.26
CA PRO A 232 6.68 -0.06 -3.97
C PRO A 232 5.66 0.97 -3.43
N PRO A 233 5.56 1.17 -2.09
CA PRO A 233 4.57 2.06 -1.48
C PRO A 233 4.63 3.52 -1.93
N ASN A 234 5.79 3.97 -2.41
CA ASN A 234 6.02 5.34 -2.92
C ASN A 234 5.74 5.50 -4.42
N GLN A 235 5.18 4.48 -5.07
CA GLN A 235 4.81 4.47 -6.48
C GLN A 235 3.39 3.95 -6.64
N LEU A 236 2.80 4.15 -7.82
CA LEU A 236 1.52 3.56 -8.21
C LEU A 236 1.68 2.88 -9.57
N TYR A 237 1.14 1.69 -9.68
CA TYR A 237 0.90 1.03 -10.95
C TYR A 237 -0.50 1.40 -11.42
N TYR A 238 -0.62 2.08 -12.55
CA TYR A 238 -1.90 2.48 -13.10
C TYR A 238 -2.41 1.42 -14.08
N LEU A 239 -3.60 0.90 -13.78
CA LEU A 239 -4.24 -0.13 -14.58
C LEU A 239 -4.79 0.44 -15.89
N THR A 240 -4.49 -0.21 -16.98
CA THR A 240 -5.13 0.05 -18.25
C THR A 240 -6.55 -0.52 -18.29
N PRO A 241 -7.46 -0.01 -19.16
CA PRO A 241 -8.79 -0.59 -19.33
C PRO A 241 -8.76 -2.08 -19.67
N ALA A 242 -7.78 -2.52 -20.47
CA ALA A 242 -7.60 -3.92 -20.83
C ALA A 242 -7.25 -4.79 -19.61
N GLU A 243 -6.41 -4.30 -18.73
CA GLU A 243 -6.04 -4.99 -17.48
C GLU A 243 -7.20 -5.02 -16.49
N MET A 244 -7.96 -3.92 -16.35
CA MET A 244 -9.14 -3.89 -15.51
C MET A 244 -10.18 -4.94 -15.96
N SER A 245 -10.40 -5.09 -17.25
CA SER A 245 -11.25 -6.13 -17.82
C SER A 245 -10.63 -7.53 -17.62
N LYS A 246 -9.35 -7.71 -17.96
CA LYS A 246 -8.64 -8.98 -17.82
C LYS A 246 -8.67 -9.53 -16.39
N TYR A 247 -8.54 -8.66 -15.40
CA TYR A 247 -8.59 -9.05 -13.98
C TYR A 247 -10.00 -9.03 -13.41
N ARG A 248 -11.00 -8.84 -14.24
CA ARG A 248 -12.41 -8.73 -13.83
C ARG A 248 -12.65 -7.64 -12.77
N LEU A 249 -11.79 -6.63 -12.72
CA LEU A 249 -12.00 -5.46 -11.87
C LEU A 249 -13.17 -4.62 -12.39
N THR A 250 -13.35 -4.52 -13.72
CA THR A 250 -14.59 -4.07 -14.36
C THR A 250 -15.40 -5.27 -14.82
N THR A 251 -16.72 -5.15 -14.75
CA THR A 251 -17.66 -6.13 -15.32
C THR A 251 -18.00 -5.70 -16.73
N ASP A 252 -17.83 -6.63 -17.72
CA ASP A 252 -18.08 -6.31 -19.11
C ASP A 252 -19.53 -5.86 -19.32
N GLY A 253 -19.67 -4.68 -19.90
CA GLY A 253 -20.71 -4.23 -20.83
C GLY A 253 -22.19 -4.47 -20.57
N THR A 254 -22.60 -4.99 -19.43
CA THR A 254 -23.98 -4.79 -18.99
C THR A 254 -24.10 -3.36 -18.47
N HIS A 255 -24.28 -2.42 -19.41
CA HIS A 255 -24.74 -1.10 -19.08
C HIS A 255 -25.95 -1.23 -18.15
N VAL A 256 -25.72 -0.99 -16.85
CA VAL A 256 -26.82 -0.53 -16.02
C VAL A 256 -27.14 0.85 -16.64
N ALA A 257 -28.11 0.87 -17.50
CA ALA A 257 -28.65 2.11 -18.05
C ALA A 257 -29.09 2.93 -16.83
N VAL A 258 -28.30 3.92 -16.47
CA VAL A 258 -28.76 4.98 -15.58
C VAL A 258 -29.87 5.66 -16.36
N PRO A 259 -31.10 5.70 -15.84
CA PRO A 259 -32.20 6.42 -16.54
C PRO A 259 -31.69 7.85 -16.73
N SER A 260 -31.57 8.28 -17.99
CA SER A 260 -31.35 9.69 -18.31
C SER A 260 -32.46 10.48 -17.64
N ALA A 261 -32.08 11.39 -16.75
CA ALA A 261 -33.03 12.38 -16.23
C ALA A 261 -33.54 13.20 -17.40
N GLY A 262 -34.83 13.00 -17.71
CA GLY A 262 -35.61 13.86 -18.58
C GLY A 262 -36.07 15.10 -17.83
#